data_6dbdf4641f29382095f797cf21bd64c8
#
_entry.id   6dbdf4641f29382095f797cf21bd64c8
#
_cell.length_a   1.000
_cell.length_b   1.000
_cell.length_c   1.000
_cell.angle_alpha   90.00
_cell.angle_beta   90.00
_cell.angle_gamma   90.00
#
_symmetry.space_group_name_H-M   'P 1'
#
loop_
_entity.id
_entity.type
_entity.pdbx_description
1 polymer ?
#
loop_
_entity_poly.entity_id
_entity_poly.type
_entity_poly.pdbx_seq_one_letter_code
_entity_poly.pdbx_strand_id
1 'polypeptide(L)'
;LAKLMAAENITVEHKKIPTAAFDVKNRVLYLPILKWKPGSDTYDLFCAHEVGHALWTPEAGWHSSVSEKGKGFKSFLNVVEDARIEKKIKRKFAGARTHMIGGYRELMNEDFFGLKKMGMDVNDLGLIDRINLYTKAGTDYGIEFSEEEKEWVEKVMRTETFEDVLEVTEALYEYCKENESETDNSYD
;
A
#
# COMPACT_ATOMS: atom_id res chain seq x y z
N LEU A 1 -17.45 5.65 10.12
CA LEU A 1 -16.06 6.12 10.08
C LEU A 1 -15.68 6.66 8.69
N ALA A 2 -15.77 5.87 7.62
CA ALA A 2 -15.34 6.26 6.27
C ALA A 2 -15.95 7.59 5.79
N LYS A 3 -17.26 7.78 5.97
CA LYS A 3 -17.94 9.03 5.60
C LYS A 3 -17.46 10.24 6.42
N LEU A 4 -17.19 10.03 7.71
CA LEU A 4 -16.68 11.08 8.59
C LEU A 4 -15.25 11.49 8.20
N MET A 5 -14.41 10.52 7.84
CA MET A 5 -13.03 10.76 7.44
C MET A 5 -12.92 11.45 6.08
N ALA A 6 -13.75 11.06 5.12
CA ALA A 6 -13.69 11.59 3.76
C ALA A 6 -14.08 13.07 3.65
N ALA A 7 -14.91 13.58 4.57
CA ALA A 7 -15.54 14.91 4.46
C ALA A 7 -16.20 15.14 3.09
N GLU A 8 -16.53 14.06 2.39
CA GLU A 8 -17.12 14.01 1.06
C GLU A 8 -18.38 13.16 1.09
N ASN A 9 -19.25 13.38 0.14
CA ASN A 9 -20.44 12.55 -0.03
C ASN A 9 -20.07 11.29 -0.82
N ILE A 10 -19.71 10.23 -0.11
CA ILE A 10 -19.46 8.90 -0.68
C ILE A 10 -20.57 7.92 -0.31
N THR A 11 -20.85 6.99 -1.21
CA THR A 11 -21.72 5.84 -0.93
C THR A 11 -20.88 4.69 -0.40
N VAL A 12 -21.32 4.06 0.68
CA VAL A 12 -20.66 2.87 1.24
C VAL A 12 -21.53 1.65 0.96
N GLU A 13 -20.98 0.67 0.25
CA GLU A 13 -21.65 -0.59 -0.06
C GLU A 13 -20.83 -1.78 0.42
N HIS A 14 -21.51 -2.81 0.93
CA HIS A 14 -20.87 -4.08 1.28
C HIS A 14 -21.05 -5.07 0.14
N LYS A 15 -19.94 -5.66 -0.31
CA LYS A 15 -19.93 -6.68 -1.39
C LYS A 15 -19.10 -7.89 -1.00
N LYS A 16 -19.37 -9.01 -1.66
CA LYS A 16 -18.55 -10.22 -1.54
C LYS A 16 -17.27 -10.07 -2.35
N ILE A 17 -16.31 -9.34 -1.81
CA ILE A 17 -14.99 -9.05 -2.39
C ILE A 17 -13.89 -9.40 -1.36
N PRO A 18 -12.67 -9.73 -1.80
CA PRO A 18 -11.60 -10.13 -0.87
C PRO A 18 -11.05 -8.99 -0.01
N THR A 19 -11.02 -7.76 -0.54
CA THR A 19 -10.52 -6.56 0.15
C THR A 19 -11.41 -5.37 -0.16
N ALA A 20 -11.27 -4.30 0.62
CA ALA A 20 -11.93 -3.03 0.33
C ALA A 20 -11.47 -2.45 -1.01
N ALA A 21 -12.38 -1.78 -1.70
CA ALA A 21 -12.10 -1.12 -2.97
C ALA A 21 -12.85 0.21 -3.07
N PHE A 22 -12.29 1.16 -3.79
CA PHE A 22 -12.94 2.45 -4.02
C PHE A 22 -13.11 2.71 -5.51
N ASP A 23 -14.37 2.96 -5.92
CA ASP A 23 -14.69 3.42 -7.26
C ASP A 23 -14.56 4.94 -7.29
N VAL A 24 -13.45 5.43 -7.81
CA VAL A 24 -13.12 6.85 -7.89
C VAL A 24 -14.13 7.62 -8.73
N LYS A 25 -14.59 7.02 -9.82
CA LYS A 25 -15.52 7.66 -10.76
C LYS A 25 -16.90 7.89 -10.15
N ASN A 26 -17.46 6.84 -9.53
CA ASN A 26 -18.81 6.88 -8.97
C ASN A 26 -18.83 7.24 -7.48
N ARG A 27 -17.66 7.42 -6.86
CA ARG A 27 -17.50 7.76 -5.45
C ARG A 27 -18.17 6.74 -4.51
N VAL A 28 -17.96 5.46 -4.80
CA VAL A 28 -18.49 4.35 -4.01
C VAL A 28 -17.36 3.60 -3.33
N LEU A 29 -17.43 3.52 -2.02
CA LEU A 29 -16.55 2.69 -1.20
C LEU A 29 -17.18 1.31 -1.02
N TYR A 30 -16.53 0.28 -1.57
CA TYR A 30 -16.91 -1.11 -1.39
C TYR A 30 -16.15 -1.70 -0.22
N LEU A 31 -16.87 -2.20 0.77
CA LEU A 31 -16.30 -2.93 1.89
C LEU A 31 -16.66 -4.41 1.75
N PRO A 32 -15.70 -5.33 1.98
CA PRO A 32 -16.00 -6.74 1.96
C PRO A 32 -17.00 -7.11 3.05
N ILE A 33 -17.77 -8.18 2.80
CA ILE A 33 -18.56 -8.85 3.84
C ILE A 33 -17.57 -9.68 4.64
N LEU A 34 -17.13 -9.17 5.76
CA LEU A 34 -15.91 -9.62 6.38
C LEU A 34 -16.11 -10.53 7.59
N LYS A 35 -15.11 -11.39 7.78
CA LYS A 35 -14.82 -12.00 9.06
C LYS A 35 -14.43 -10.96 10.14
N TRP A 36 -13.94 -9.78 9.75
CA TRP A 36 -13.69 -8.67 10.68
C TRP A 36 -14.95 -7.86 10.89
N LYS A 37 -15.23 -7.59 12.16
CA LYS A 37 -16.44 -6.85 12.54
C LYS A 37 -16.24 -5.34 12.41
N PRO A 38 -17.30 -4.57 12.07
CA PRO A 38 -17.27 -3.13 12.23
C PRO A 38 -16.81 -2.74 13.63
N GLY A 39 -15.88 -1.78 13.73
CA GLY A 39 -15.27 -1.37 14.99
C GLY A 39 -13.97 -2.10 15.34
N SER A 40 -13.58 -3.14 14.59
CA SER A 40 -12.26 -3.72 14.73
C SER A 40 -11.19 -2.84 14.06
N ASP A 41 -9.94 -2.94 14.52
CA ASP A 41 -8.82 -2.18 13.94
C ASP A 41 -8.60 -2.52 12.47
N THR A 42 -8.73 -3.77 12.09
CA THR A 42 -8.58 -4.21 10.69
C THR A 42 -9.68 -3.62 9.79
N TYR A 43 -10.91 -3.60 10.25
CA TYR A 43 -12.02 -2.97 9.53
C TYR A 43 -11.76 -1.48 9.33
N ASP A 44 -11.37 -0.79 10.39
CA ASP A 44 -11.04 0.63 10.33
C ASP A 44 -9.83 0.93 9.46
N LEU A 45 -8.83 0.05 9.46
CA LEU A 45 -7.68 0.13 8.54
C LEU A 45 -8.12 0.13 7.08
N PHE A 46 -8.94 -0.82 6.65
CA PHE A 46 -9.40 -0.87 5.27
C PHE A 46 -10.24 0.34 4.90
N CYS A 47 -11.11 0.80 5.80
CA CYS A 47 -11.86 2.03 5.59
C CYS A 47 -10.95 3.25 5.42
N ALA A 48 -9.97 3.42 6.30
CA ALA A 48 -9.03 4.53 6.26
C ALA A 48 -8.19 4.52 4.96
N HIS A 49 -7.69 3.35 4.57
CA HIS A 49 -6.93 3.17 3.36
C HIS A 49 -7.70 3.61 2.10
N GLU A 50 -8.93 3.13 1.95
CA GLU A 50 -9.76 3.47 0.79
C GLU A 50 -10.20 4.95 0.80
N VAL A 51 -10.43 5.52 1.97
CA VAL A 51 -10.67 6.97 2.10
C VAL A 51 -9.44 7.77 1.64
N GLY A 52 -8.24 7.30 1.96
CA GLY A 52 -7.00 7.93 1.49
C GLY A 52 -6.90 7.98 -0.02
N HIS A 53 -7.22 6.89 -0.71
CA HIS A 53 -7.30 6.89 -2.17
C HIS A 53 -8.38 7.83 -2.70
N ALA A 54 -9.55 7.87 -2.07
CA ALA A 54 -10.63 8.75 -2.43
C ALA A 54 -10.24 10.23 -2.37
N LEU A 55 -9.50 10.61 -1.33
CA LEU A 55 -9.10 12.00 -1.10
C LEU A 55 -7.94 12.44 -2.00
N TRP A 56 -6.99 11.57 -2.29
CA TRP A 56 -5.69 11.99 -2.82
C TRP A 56 -5.22 11.29 -4.10
N THR A 57 -5.77 10.12 -4.46
CA THR A 57 -5.36 9.44 -5.70
C THR A 57 -6.14 9.98 -6.89
N PRO A 58 -5.48 10.63 -7.87
CA PRO A 58 -6.18 11.17 -9.05
C PRO A 58 -6.56 10.05 -10.01
N GLU A 59 -7.83 9.97 -10.38
CA GLU A 59 -8.36 8.94 -11.28
C GLU A 59 -7.67 8.93 -12.64
N ALA A 60 -7.63 10.09 -13.30
CA ALA A 60 -7.06 10.21 -14.64
C ALA A 60 -5.56 9.90 -14.67
N GLY A 61 -4.80 10.45 -13.71
CA GLY A 61 -3.37 10.19 -13.59
C GLY A 61 -3.04 8.73 -13.29
N TRP A 62 -3.84 8.10 -12.46
CA TRP A 62 -3.71 6.68 -12.15
C TRP A 62 -3.92 5.80 -13.38
N HIS A 63 -5.04 5.95 -14.07
CA HIS A 63 -5.38 5.13 -15.23
C HIS A 63 -4.42 5.33 -16.39
N SER A 64 -3.99 6.55 -16.68
CA SER A 64 -3.03 6.80 -17.75
C SER A 64 -1.67 6.14 -17.46
N SER A 65 -1.17 6.25 -16.24
CA SER A 65 0.11 5.66 -15.84
C SER A 65 0.09 4.13 -15.90
N VAL A 66 -1.00 3.52 -15.46
CA VAL A 66 -1.17 2.05 -15.49
C VAL A 66 -1.30 1.52 -16.91
N SER A 67 -2.08 2.18 -17.78
CA SER A 67 -2.29 1.74 -19.16
C SER A 67 -1.03 1.83 -20.01
N GLU A 68 -0.18 2.83 -19.77
CA GLU A 68 1.05 3.04 -20.54
C GLU A 68 2.17 2.07 -20.16
N LYS A 69 2.27 1.65 -18.90
CA LYS A 69 3.46 0.98 -18.35
C LYS A 69 3.28 -0.49 -17.95
N GLY A 70 2.06 -1.00 -17.95
CA GLY A 70 1.78 -2.42 -17.74
C GLY A 70 1.65 -2.86 -16.28
N LYS A 71 1.46 -4.18 -16.09
CA LYS A 71 1.10 -4.78 -14.78
C LYS A 71 2.21 -4.74 -13.75
N GLY A 72 3.46 -4.93 -14.16
CA GLY A 72 4.61 -4.88 -13.24
C GLY A 72 4.76 -3.49 -12.62
N PHE A 73 4.70 -2.46 -13.45
CA PHE A 73 4.72 -1.08 -13.00
C PHE A 73 3.54 -0.75 -12.07
N LYS A 74 2.35 -1.26 -12.38
CA LYS A 74 1.16 -1.08 -11.53
C LYS A 74 1.39 -1.57 -10.12
N SER A 75 2.04 -2.72 -9.94
CA SER A 75 2.35 -3.28 -8.62
C SER A 75 3.25 -2.34 -7.82
N PHE A 76 4.27 -1.78 -8.43
CA PHE A 76 5.15 -0.78 -7.81
C PHE A 76 4.41 0.50 -7.47
N LEU A 77 3.59 0.99 -8.41
CA LEU A 77 2.79 2.19 -8.23
C LEU A 77 1.83 2.05 -7.04
N ASN A 78 1.19 0.89 -6.90
CA ASN A 78 0.33 0.59 -5.75
C ASN A 78 1.08 0.73 -4.43
N VAL A 79 2.28 0.16 -4.33
CA VAL A 79 3.08 0.21 -3.09
C VAL A 79 3.45 1.65 -2.72
N VAL A 80 3.94 2.42 -3.67
CA VAL A 80 4.39 3.81 -3.42
C VAL A 80 3.20 4.73 -3.12
N GLU A 81 2.10 4.60 -3.87
CA GLU A 81 0.88 5.38 -3.61
C GLU A 81 0.26 5.04 -2.25
N ASP A 82 0.18 3.76 -1.90
CA ASP A 82 -0.30 3.33 -0.59
C ASP A 82 0.51 3.97 0.55
N ALA A 83 1.83 3.99 0.43
CA ALA A 83 2.70 4.62 1.42
C ALA A 83 2.40 6.11 1.55
N ARG A 84 2.18 6.81 0.43
CA ARG A 84 1.85 8.24 0.43
C ARG A 84 0.50 8.51 1.10
N ILE A 85 -0.55 7.82 0.65
CA ILE A 85 -1.92 8.10 1.15
C ILE A 85 -2.09 7.71 2.62
N GLU A 86 -1.48 6.61 3.06
CA GLU A 86 -1.53 6.19 4.46
C GLU A 86 -0.78 7.16 5.38
N LYS A 87 0.35 7.69 4.94
CA LYS A 87 1.05 8.76 5.65
C LYS A 87 0.17 10.01 5.83
N LYS A 88 -0.53 10.41 4.77
CA LYS A 88 -1.44 11.56 4.79
C LYS A 88 -2.63 11.33 5.71
N ILE A 89 -3.22 10.14 5.69
CA ILE A 89 -4.30 9.76 6.62
C ILE A 89 -3.86 9.90 8.07
N LYS A 90 -2.70 9.36 8.41
CA LYS A 90 -2.15 9.41 9.78
C LYS A 90 -1.88 10.84 10.25
N ARG A 91 -1.49 11.74 9.35
CA ARG A 91 -1.29 13.15 9.67
C ARG A 91 -2.62 13.90 9.85
N LYS A 92 -3.56 13.66 8.96
CA LYS A 92 -4.83 14.39 8.95
C LYS A 92 -5.79 13.93 10.05
N PHE A 93 -5.80 12.63 10.33
CA PHE A 93 -6.71 12.00 11.28
C PHE A 93 -5.91 11.26 12.34
N ALA A 94 -5.57 11.95 13.43
CA ALA A 94 -4.73 11.37 14.51
C ALA A 94 -5.29 10.06 15.10
N GLY A 95 -6.62 9.95 15.21
CA GLY A 95 -7.26 8.73 15.68
C GLY A 95 -7.11 7.53 14.75
N ALA A 96 -6.94 7.75 13.45
CA ALA A 96 -6.76 6.67 12.48
C ALA A 96 -5.44 5.93 12.66
N ARG A 97 -4.39 6.61 13.11
CA ARG A 97 -3.05 6.01 13.28
C ARG A 97 -3.07 4.76 14.16
N THR A 98 -3.71 4.83 15.31
CA THR A 98 -3.81 3.70 16.26
C THR A 98 -4.52 2.51 15.63
N HIS A 99 -5.62 2.73 14.94
CA HIS A 99 -6.39 1.69 14.25
C HIS A 99 -5.60 1.06 13.09
N MET A 100 -4.87 1.86 12.33
CA MET A 100 -4.05 1.37 11.23
C MET A 100 -2.90 0.51 11.71
N ILE A 101 -2.20 0.92 12.77
CA ILE A 101 -1.13 0.13 13.39
C ILE A 101 -1.69 -1.19 13.94
N GLY A 102 -2.80 -1.14 14.69
CA GLY A 102 -3.45 -2.33 15.23
C GLY A 102 -3.97 -3.27 14.14
N GLY A 103 -4.54 -2.72 13.07
CA GLY A 103 -5.02 -3.49 11.92
C GLY A 103 -3.91 -4.24 11.18
N TYR A 104 -2.78 -3.60 10.91
CA TYR A 104 -1.63 -4.29 10.30
C TYR A 104 -1.02 -5.33 11.21
N ARG A 105 -0.97 -5.09 12.51
CA ARG A 105 -0.53 -6.10 13.48
C ARG A 105 -1.42 -7.33 13.44
N GLU A 106 -2.73 -7.17 13.40
CA GLU A 106 -3.70 -8.25 13.28
C GLU A 106 -3.50 -9.04 11.98
N LEU A 107 -3.34 -8.33 10.84
CA LEU A 107 -3.08 -8.96 9.55
C LEU A 107 -1.77 -9.75 9.52
N MET A 108 -0.71 -9.23 10.13
CA MET A 108 0.57 -9.97 10.24
C MET A 108 0.43 -11.21 11.11
N ASN A 109 -0.30 -11.12 12.23
CA ASN A 109 -0.55 -12.27 13.11
C ASN A 109 -1.39 -13.37 12.45
N GLU A 110 -2.30 -13.01 11.56
CA GLU A 110 -3.13 -13.93 10.78
C GLU A 110 -2.43 -14.48 9.52
N ASP A 111 -1.17 -14.09 9.28
CA ASP A 111 -0.43 -14.43 8.06
C ASP A 111 -1.17 -14.01 6.77
N PHE A 112 -1.78 -12.83 6.78
CA PHE A 112 -2.54 -12.30 5.64
C PHE A 112 -1.71 -12.26 4.35
N PHE A 113 -0.42 -11.93 4.45
CA PHE A 113 0.50 -11.87 3.31
C PHE A 113 1.07 -13.23 2.92
N GLY A 114 0.74 -14.30 3.65
CA GLY A 114 1.05 -15.67 3.28
C GLY A 114 2.51 -16.10 3.48
N LEU A 115 3.32 -15.36 4.24
CA LEU A 115 4.74 -15.67 4.46
C LEU A 115 4.95 -16.99 5.16
N LYS A 116 4.22 -17.26 6.23
CA LYS A 116 4.29 -18.53 6.97
C LYS A 116 3.81 -19.70 6.12
N LYS A 117 2.72 -19.49 5.37
CA LYS A 117 2.16 -20.49 4.45
C LYS A 117 3.16 -20.89 3.37
N MET A 118 3.93 -19.93 2.85
CA MET A 118 4.97 -20.17 1.83
C MET A 118 6.32 -20.60 2.42
N GLY A 119 6.46 -20.60 3.75
CA GLY A 119 7.74 -20.89 4.41
C GLY A 119 8.81 -19.84 4.15
N MET A 120 8.44 -18.60 3.89
CA MET A 120 9.35 -17.50 3.57
C MET A 120 9.60 -16.61 4.79
N ASP A 121 10.85 -16.19 4.95
CA ASP A 121 11.19 -15.07 5.82
C ASP A 121 10.93 -13.75 5.08
N VAL A 122 10.58 -12.70 5.82
CA VAL A 122 10.32 -11.37 5.24
C VAL A 122 11.52 -10.83 4.46
N ASN A 123 12.75 -11.17 4.88
CA ASN A 123 13.98 -10.72 4.23
C ASN A 123 14.34 -11.53 2.97
N ASP A 124 13.61 -12.60 2.66
CA ASP A 124 13.71 -13.33 1.39
C ASP A 124 12.94 -12.65 0.26
N LEU A 125 12.08 -11.69 0.58
CA LEU A 125 11.29 -10.95 -0.39
C LEU A 125 12.14 -9.95 -1.18
N GLY A 126 11.72 -9.64 -2.39
CA GLY A 126 12.29 -8.56 -3.20
C GLY A 126 12.13 -7.19 -2.53
N LEU A 127 12.89 -6.21 -3.00
CA LEU A 127 12.93 -4.87 -2.41
C LEU A 127 11.54 -4.22 -2.33
N ILE A 128 10.76 -4.29 -3.41
CA ILE A 128 9.43 -3.64 -3.43
C ILE A 128 8.48 -4.25 -2.39
N ASP A 129 8.50 -5.56 -2.22
CA ASP A 129 7.66 -6.24 -1.23
C ASP A 129 8.11 -5.95 0.20
N ARG A 130 9.41 -5.85 0.45
CA ARG A 130 9.94 -5.44 1.75
C ARG A 130 9.57 -3.97 2.07
N ILE A 131 9.65 -3.09 1.09
CA ILE A 131 9.19 -1.69 1.24
C ILE A 131 7.69 -1.66 1.56
N ASN A 132 6.89 -2.46 0.86
CA ASN A 132 5.45 -2.54 1.09
C ASN A 132 5.13 -2.93 2.53
N LEU A 133 5.72 -4.02 3.02
CA LEU A 133 5.50 -4.47 4.40
C LEU A 133 6.04 -3.47 5.43
N TYR A 134 7.20 -2.88 5.18
CA TYR A 134 7.81 -1.91 6.08
C TYR A 134 6.95 -0.65 6.23
N THR A 135 6.44 -0.10 5.15
CA THR A 135 5.60 1.11 5.18
C THR A 135 4.23 0.86 5.82
N LYS A 136 3.74 -0.37 5.76
CA LYS A 136 2.46 -0.80 6.35
C LYS A 136 2.60 -1.27 7.79
N ALA A 137 3.48 -2.22 8.04
CA ALA A 137 3.60 -2.90 9.34
C ALA A 137 4.62 -2.27 10.31
N GLY A 138 5.53 -1.45 9.80
CA GLY A 138 6.51 -0.74 10.62
C GLY A 138 7.76 -1.55 10.93
N THR A 139 8.45 -1.14 12.00
CA THR A 139 9.79 -1.64 12.34
C THR A 139 9.81 -2.92 13.16
N ASP A 140 8.66 -3.40 13.63
CA ASP A 140 8.56 -4.50 14.61
C ASP A 140 8.80 -5.90 14.02
N TYR A 141 8.93 -6.02 12.70
CA TYR A 141 8.99 -7.31 11.99
C TYR A 141 10.38 -7.68 11.48
N GLY A 142 11.40 -6.93 11.85
CA GLY A 142 12.78 -7.25 11.51
C GLY A 142 13.11 -7.16 10.01
N ILE A 143 12.43 -6.28 9.29
CA ILE A 143 12.68 -6.07 7.86
C ILE A 143 14.00 -5.31 7.68
N GLU A 144 14.93 -5.90 6.94
CA GLU A 144 16.28 -5.38 6.73
C GLU A 144 16.44 -4.77 5.34
N PHE A 145 17.23 -3.70 5.26
CA PHE A 145 17.60 -3.03 4.02
C PHE A 145 19.10 -2.75 4.01
N SER A 146 19.74 -2.93 2.84
CA SER A 146 21.12 -2.46 2.64
C SER A 146 21.18 -0.92 2.68
N GLU A 147 22.39 -0.35 2.75
CA GLU A 147 22.54 1.11 2.73
C GLU A 147 21.97 1.76 1.48
N GLU A 148 22.14 1.13 0.33
CA GLU A 148 21.56 1.57 -0.94
C GLU A 148 20.03 1.45 -0.95
N GLU A 149 19.51 0.32 -0.44
CA GLU A 149 18.07 0.09 -0.33
C GLU A 149 17.39 1.07 0.63
N LYS A 150 18.06 1.50 1.69
CA LYS A 150 17.54 2.52 2.62
C LYS A 150 17.25 3.85 1.94
N GLU A 151 18.05 4.24 0.95
CA GLU A 151 17.80 5.46 0.16
C GLU A 151 16.48 5.37 -0.61
N TRP A 152 16.16 4.19 -1.13
CA TRP A 152 14.87 3.96 -1.79
C TRP A 152 13.70 4.00 -0.82
N VAL A 153 13.85 3.40 0.36
CA VAL A 153 12.84 3.49 1.41
C VAL A 153 12.54 4.95 1.77
N GLU A 154 13.58 5.76 1.96
CA GLU A 154 13.42 7.19 2.25
C GLU A 154 12.71 7.95 1.13
N LYS A 155 13.06 7.70 -0.12
CA LYS A 155 12.40 8.33 -1.27
C LYS A 155 10.91 8.02 -1.31
N VAL A 156 10.54 6.76 -1.07
CA VAL A 156 9.13 6.35 -0.99
C VAL A 156 8.42 7.08 0.15
N MET A 157 9.02 7.12 1.33
CA MET A 157 8.42 7.74 2.52
C MET A 157 8.32 9.26 2.44
N ARG A 158 9.09 9.91 1.58
CA ARG A 158 9.07 11.37 1.39
C ARG A 158 8.07 11.85 0.34
N THR A 159 7.41 10.97 -0.38
CA THR A 159 6.42 11.35 -1.40
C THR A 159 5.28 12.16 -0.78
N GLU A 160 4.93 13.29 -1.36
CA GLU A 160 3.85 14.16 -0.92
C GLU A 160 2.77 14.34 -2.00
N THR A 161 3.17 14.47 -3.26
CA THR A 161 2.27 14.60 -4.40
C THR A 161 2.19 13.30 -5.19
N PHE A 162 1.16 13.19 -6.03
CA PHE A 162 1.07 12.04 -6.94
C PHE A 162 2.20 12.05 -7.98
N GLU A 163 2.64 13.23 -8.40
CA GLU A 163 3.80 13.39 -9.28
C GLU A 163 5.08 12.84 -8.63
N ASP A 164 5.29 13.08 -7.33
CA ASP A 164 6.38 12.48 -6.57
C ASP A 164 6.32 10.95 -6.64
N VAL A 165 5.12 10.38 -6.48
CA VAL A 165 4.89 8.94 -6.56
C VAL A 165 5.27 8.39 -7.93
N LEU A 166 4.87 9.03 -9.01
CA LEU A 166 5.21 8.61 -10.37
C LEU A 166 6.73 8.63 -10.59
N GLU A 167 7.39 9.69 -10.18
CA GLU A 167 8.85 9.85 -10.33
C GLU A 167 9.61 8.76 -9.56
N VAL A 168 9.27 8.56 -8.29
CA VAL A 168 9.92 7.54 -7.45
C VAL A 168 9.62 6.13 -7.97
N THR A 169 8.38 5.87 -8.38
CA THR A 169 7.99 4.55 -8.90
C THR A 169 8.74 4.21 -10.17
N GLU A 170 8.88 5.15 -11.11
CA GLU A 170 9.64 4.93 -12.35
C GLU A 170 11.11 4.60 -12.06
N ALA A 171 11.74 5.38 -11.20
CA ALA A 171 13.15 5.17 -10.84
C ALA A 171 13.36 3.86 -10.09
N LEU A 172 12.50 3.54 -9.13
CA LEU A 172 12.58 2.29 -8.34
C LEU A 172 12.33 1.06 -9.21
N TYR A 173 11.38 1.13 -10.13
CA TYR A 173 11.06 0.05 -11.06
C TYR A 173 12.26 -0.27 -11.98
N GLU A 174 12.89 0.75 -12.54
CA GLU A 174 14.10 0.57 -13.35
C GLU A 174 15.27 0.00 -12.52
N TYR A 175 15.48 0.52 -11.32
CA TYR A 175 16.51 0.00 -10.40
C TYR A 175 16.32 -1.49 -10.12
N CYS A 176 15.11 -1.93 -9.81
CA CYS A 176 14.82 -3.34 -9.53
C CYS A 176 15.00 -4.22 -10.76
N LYS A 177 14.62 -3.74 -11.95
CA LYS A 177 14.84 -4.48 -13.21
C LYS A 177 16.33 -4.69 -13.52
N GLU A 178 17.14 -3.65 -13.34
CA GLU A 178 18.59 -3.73 -13.59
C GLU A 178 19.25 -4.75 -12.65
N ASN A 179 18.88 -4.74 -11.38
CA ASN A 179 19.44 -5.66 -10.39
C ASN A 179 18.97 -7.11 -10.57
N GLU A 180 17.75 -7.34 -11.05
CA GLU A 180 17.28 -8.70 -11.40
C GLU A 180 18.06 -9.26 -12.58
N SER A 181 18.33 -8.46 -13.60
CA SER A 181 19.10 -8.90 -14.77
C SER A 181 20.56 -9.23 -14.45
N GLU A 182 21.15 -8.53 -13.47
CA GLU A 182 22.52 -8.83 -12.99
C GLU A 182 22.56 -10.15 -12.22
N THR A 183 21.51 -10.48 -11.48
CA THR A 183 21.43 -11.73 -10.71
C THR A 183 21.26 -12.94 -11.64
N ASP A 184 20.48 -12.82 -12.70
CA ASP A 184 20.30 -13.87 -13.70
C ASP A 184 21.58 -14.15 -14.50
N ASN A 185 22.39 -13.14 -14.73
CA ASN A 185 23.69 -13.29 -15.41
C ASN A 185 24.80 -13.89 -14.54
N SER A 186 24.61 -13.97 -13.22
CA SER A 186 25.59 -14.54 -12.30
C SER A 186 25.52 -16.06 -12.17
N TYR A 187 24.56 -16.71 -12.82
CA TYR A 187 24.40 -18.17 -12.85
C TYR A 187 24.81 -18.82 -14.18
N ASP A 188 25.33 -18.04 -15.11
CA ASP A 188 26.02 -18.52 -16.29
C ASP A 188 27.54 -18.55 -16.04
#